data_d4297d4b2d34ceafeda04b1fbdd88071
#
_entry.id   d4297d4b2d34ceafeda04b1fbdd88071
#
_cell.length_a   1.000
_cell.length_b   1.000
_cell.length_c   1.000
_cell.angle_alpha   90.00
_cell.angle_beta   90.00
_cell.angle_gamma   90.00
#
_symmetry.space_group_name_H-M   'P 1'
#
loop_
_entity.id
_entity.type
_entity.pdbx_description
1 polymer ?
#
loop_
_entity_poly.entity_id
_entity_poly.type
_entity_poly.pdbx_seq_one_letter_code
_entity_poly.pdbx_strand_id
1 'polypeptide(L)'
;YTGDMLFDYPLIQPKNKRKFLLSIYPKFHTQLFSDSILKNEVRNAEDLVKDVSFSNSIHKLYISFMPKTANLKRGDILTIYRTNDGMGAARFRSVVTSICQVEEVKTKNDFISLDDYLNYCNSYSIFQKDDLRKWYRNDNLVVIKMTYNIALAKRLTRGMLLDEAKISPTIY
;
A
#
# COMPACT_ATOMS: atom_id res chain seq x y z
N TYR A 1 14.89 -20.89 1.40
CA TYR A 1 13.50 -20.41 1.34
C TYR A 1 12.59 -21.42 2.06
N THR A 2 11.95 -20.98 3.14
CA THR A 2 11.13 -21.85 4.00
C THR A 2 9.66 -21.91 3.53
N GLY A 3 9.22 -20.93 2.77
CA GLY A 3 7.83 -20.75 2.35
C GLY A 3 6.98 -19.94 3.33
N ASP A 4 7.51 -19.62 4.50
CA ASP A 4 6.89 -18.66 5.42
C ASP A 4 7.33 -17.25 5.08
N MET A 5 6.37 -16.39 4.71
CA MET A 5 6.67 -15.04 4.21
C MET A 5 7.31 -14.11 5.25
N LEU A 6 7.06 -14.34 6.53
CA LEU A 6 7.65 -13.50 7.60
C LEU A 6 9.06 -13.98 7.95
N PHE A 7 9.28 -15.30 7.94
CA PHE A 7 10.59 -15.87 8.17
C PHE A 7 11.55 -15.61 7.01
N ASP A 8 11.06 -15.70 5.78
CA ASP A 8 11.87 -15.47 4.58
C ASP A 8 12.07 -13.98 4.23
N TYR A 9 11.46 -13.04 4.98
CA TYR A 9 11.60 -11.61 4.74
C TYR A 9 13.08 -11.19 4.60
N PRO A 10 13.46 -10.32 3.64
CA PRO A 10 12.60 -9.61 2.67
C PRO A 10 12.35 -10.36 1.35
N LEU A 11 12.74 -11.61 1.26
CA LEU A 11 12.65 -12.42 0.03
C LEU A 11 11.19 -12.65 -0.38
N ILE A 12 10.95 -12.61 -1.69
CA ILE A 12 9.66 -12.96 -2.30
C ILE A 12 9.88 -14.07 -3.31
N GLN A 13 9.11 -15.15 -3.19
CA GLN A 13 9.02 -16.16 -4.23
C GLN A 13 7.83 -15.87 -5.15
N PRO A 14 8.08 -15.34 -6.37
CA PRO A 14 6.98 -14.89 -7.24
C PRO A 14 6.30 -16.01 -8.04
N LYS A 15 6.92 -17.22 -8.05
CA LYS A 15 6.37 -18.36 -8.79
C LYS A 15 5.07 -18.85 -8.16
N ASN A 16 4.05 -19.05 -8.97
CA ASN A 16 2.72 -19.54 -8.55
C ASN A 16 1.99 -18.63 -7.55
N LYS A 17 2.39 -17.34 -7.43
CA LYS A 17 1.69 -16.34 -6.63
C LYS A 17 0.87 -15.41 -7.51
N ARG A 18 -0.31 -15.01 -7.03
CA ARG A 18 -1.09 -13.97 -7.68
C ARG A 18 -0.40 -12.63 -7.51
N LYS A 19 -0.48 -11.78 -8.52
CA LYS A 19 0.18 -10.47 -8.56
C LYS A 19 -0.85 -9.41 -8.89
N PHE A 20 -0.86 -8.33 -8.13
CA PHE A 20 -1.81 -7.24 -8.26
C PHE A 20 -1.09 -5.90 -8.27
N LEU A 21 -1.67 -4.94 -9.00
CA LEU A 21 -1.28 -3.55 -8.93
C LEU A 21 -2.20 -2.85 -7.92
N LEU A 22 -1.64 -2.38 -6.81
CA LEU A 22 -2.39 -1.63 -5.80
C LEU A 22 -2.16 -0.13 -6.02
N SER A 23 -3.22 0.55 -6.45
CA SER A 23 -3.21 2.00 -6.66
C SER A 23 -3.39 2.74 -5.35
N ILE A 24 -2.45 3.63 -5.03
CA ILE A 24 -2.45 4.42 -3.80
C ILE A 24 -2.30 5.90 -4.16
N TYR A 25 -3.15 6.74 -3.57
CA TYR A 25 -3.05 8.19 -3.73
C TYR A 25 -1.74 8.73 -3.14
N PRO A 26 -1.14 9.78 -3.74
CA PRO A 26 0.13 10.34 -3.31
C PRO A 26 0.21 10.64 -1.81
N LYS A 27 -0.83 11.27 -1.24
CA LYS A 27 -0.92 11.60 0.18
C LYS A 27 -0.72 10.39 1.09
N PHE A 28 -1.38 9.27 0.78
CA PHE A 28 -1.26 8.05 1.58
C PHE A 28 0.02 7.27 1.28
N HIS A 29 0.47 7.33 0.02
CA HIS A 29 1.73 6.70 -0.38
C HIS A 29 2.92 7.27 0.39
N THR A 30 3.06 8.59 0.46
CA THR A 30 4.15 9.28 1.15
C THR A 30 4.20 8.90 2.64
N GLN A 31 3.04 8.79 3.28
CA GLN A 31 2.95 8.39 4.69
C GLN A 31 3.30 6.91 4.92
N LEU A 32 2.86 6.00 4.02
CA LEU A 32 3.07 4.57 4.17
C LEU A 32 4.47 4.10 3.78
N PHE A 33 5.07 4.74 2.77
CA PHE A 33 6.29 4.29 2.13
C PHE A 33 7.35 5.40 2.13
N SER A 34 7.82 5.79 3.32
CA SER A 34 8.81 6.85 3.52
C SER A 34 10.11 6.63 2.72
N ASP A 35 10.57 5.37 2.60
CA ASP A 35 11.76 5.01 1.81
C ASP A 35 11.54 5.11 0.29
N SER A 36 10.29 5.28 -0.14
CA SER A 36 9.89 5.35 -1.54
C SER A 36 9.40 6.73 -1.97
N ILE A 37 9.65 7.76 -1.16
CA ILE A 37 9.29 9.15 -1.46
C ILE A 37 9.98 9.62 -2.74
N LEU A 38 9.27 10.35 -3.57
CA LEU A 38 9.81 10.93 -4.80
C LEU A 38 10.62 12.20 -4.48
N LYS A 39 11.69 12.44 -5.25
CA LYS A 39 12.59 13.61 -5.04
C LYS A 39 11.86 14.95 -5.01
N ASN A 40 10.76 15.08 -5.73
CA ASN A 40 9.94 16.30 -5.79
C ASN A 40 8.98 16.45 -4.59
N GLU A 41 8.86 15.43 -3.73
CA GLU A 41 8.03 15.45 -2.53
C GLU A 41 8.84 15.76 -1.25
N VAL A 42 10.17 15.70 -1.34
CA VAL A 42 11.08 15.87 -0.17
C VAL A 42 10.85 17.19 0.56
N ARG A 43 10.47 18.26 -0.13
CA ARG A 43 10.22 19.57 0.50
C ARG A 43 8.99 19.59 1.42
N ASN A 44 8.04 18.68 1.20
CA ASN A 44 6.81 18.58 2.00
C ASN A 44 6.80 17.33 2.89
N ALA A 45 7.80 16.46 2.73
CA ALA A 45 7.86 15.18 3.43
C ALA A 45 8.19 15.35 4.92
N GLU A 46 9.01 16.34 5.26
CA GLU A 46 9.39 16.62 6.66
C GLU A 46 8.20 17.00 7.53
N ASP A 47 7.20 17.69 6.96
CA ASP A 47 5.94 18.02 7.64
C ASP A 47 4.96 16.84 7.72
N LEU A 48 5.06 15.89 6.78
CA LEU A 48 4.18 14.72 6.69
C LEU A 48 4.71 13.52 7.48
N VAL A 49 6.03 13.44 7.66
CA VAL A 49 6.74 12.37 8.40
C VAL A 49 7.00 12.80 9.84
N LYS A 50 6.10 13.52 10.46
CA LYS A 50 6.23 13.82 11.90
C LYS A 50 6.18 12.53 12.70
N ASP A 51 7.38 12.12 13.12
CA ASP A 51 7.66 11.24 14.27
C ASP A 51 6.73 10.02 14.41
N VAL A 52 6.80 9.13 13.43
CA VAL A 52 5.99 7.91 13.50
C VAL A 52 6.92 6.71 13.41
N SER A 53 7.23 6.12 14.56
CA SER A 53 7.94 4.84 14.64
C SER A 53 7.32 3.75 13.74
N PHE A 54 6.03 3.86 13.44
CA PHE A 54 5.30 2.97 12.55
C PHE A 54 5.59 3.19 11.05
N SER A 55 6.07 4.38 10.63
CA SER A 55 6.42 4.62 9.23
C SER A 55 7.63 3.78 8.80
N ASN A 56 8.51 3.44 9.74
CA ASN A 56 9.67 2.58 9.52
C ASN A 56 9.39 1.09 9.72
N SER A 57 8.17 0.72 10.09
CA SER A 57 7.79 -0.69 10.21
C SER A 57 7.80 -1.38 8.86
N ILE A 58 8.28 -2.62 8.85
CA ILE A 58 8.15 -3.52 7.68
C ILE A 58 6.68 -3.90 7.43
N HIS A 59 5.85 -3.84 8.45
CA HIS A 59 4.42 -4.07 8.36
C HIS A 59 3.72 -2.77 7.99
N LYS A 60 2.98 -2.77 6.89
CA LYS A 60 2.17 -1.65 6.42
C LYS A 60 0.70 -2.03 6.47
N LEU A 61 -0.13 -1.07 6.88
CA LEU A 61 -1.58 -1.23 6.88
C LEU A 61 -2.19 -0.20 5.97
N TYR A 62 -2.93 -0.65 4.97
CA TYR A 62 -3.63 0.19 4.01
C TYR A 62 -5.14 -0.01 4.11
N ILE A 63 -5.89 1.08 4.08
CA ILE A 63 -7.35 1.07 4.07
C ILE A 63 -7.83 1.31 2.63
N SER A 64 -8.61 0.38 2.12
CA SER A 64 -9.22 0.43 0.79
C SER A 64 -10.73 0.44 0.89
N PHE A 65 -11.38 1.11 -0.07
CA PHE A 65 -12.82 1.05 -0.27
C PHE A 65 -13.19 0.42 -1.61
N MET A 66 -12.21 -0.19 -2.26
CA MET A 66 -12.40 -0.92 -3.51
C MET A 66 -12.85 -2.35 -3.22
N PRO A 67 -14.07 -2.79 -3.59
CA PRO A 67 -14.56 -4.12 -3.25
C PRO A 67 -13.66 -5.26 -3.74
N LYS A 68 -12.98 -5.06 -4.88
CA LYS A 68 -12.04 -6.06 -5.42
C LYS A 68 -10.88 -6.39 -4.49
N THR A 69 -10.47 -5.46 -3.60
CA THR A 69 -9.37 -5.70 -2.66
C THR A 69 -9.72 -6.72 -1.58
N ALA A 70 -11.00 -6.97 -1.32
CA ALA A 70 -11.44 -8.03 -0.42
C ALA A 70 -11.09 -9.45 -0.92
N ASN A 71 -10.82 -9.60 -2.22
CA ASN A 71 -10.42 -10.87 -2.82
C ASN A 71 -8.92 -11.19 -2.68
N LEU A 72 -8.13 -10.27 -2.16
CA LEU A 72 -6.71 -10.52 -1.87
C LEU A 72 -6.57 -11.59 -0.79
N LYS A 73 -5.49 -12.35 -0.85
CA LYS A 73 -5.21 -13.44 0.09
C LYS A 73 -3.78 -13.36 0.60
N ARG A 74 -3.53 -13.93 1.78
CA ARG A 74 -2.18 -14.08 2.31
C ARG A 74 -1.23 -14.67 1.27
N GLY A 75 -0.09 -14.02 1.11
CA GLY A 75 0.93 -14.40 0.16
C GLY A 75 0.79 -13.82 -1.25
N ASP A 76 -0.31 -13.11 -1.57
CA ASP A 76 -0.41 -12.35 -2.82
C ASP A 76 0.66 -11.25 -2.86
N ILE A 77 1.14 -10.96 -4.06
CA ILE A 77 2.16 -9.94 -4.30
C ILE A 77 1.48 -8.66 -4.77
N LEU A 78 1.76 -7.58 -4.09
CA LEU A 78 1.26 -6.24 -4.42
C LEU A 78 2.39 -5.39 -4.98
N THR A 79 2.21 -4.95 -6.22
CA THR A 79 3.03 -3.92 -6.82
C THR A 79 2.39 -2.57 -6.48
N ILE A 80 3.07 -1.76 -5.68
CA ILE A 80 2.55 -0.48 -5.19
C ILE A 80 2.68 0.58 -6.28
N TYR A 81 1.54 1.08 -6.71
CA TYR A 81 1.41 2.09 -7.76
C TYR A 81 0.89 3.40 -7.18
N ARG A 82 1.78 4.38 -7.08
CA ARG A 82 1.43 5.75 -6.70
C ARG A 82 0.76 6.43 -7.87
N THR A 83 -0.48 6.86 -7.68
CA THR A 83 -1.25 7.56 -8.71
C THR A 83 -0.71 8.97 -8.97
N ASN A 84 -1.23 9.63 -10.00
CA ASN A 84 -0.86 11.00 -10.34
C ASN A 84 -1.21 11.97 -9.19
N ASP A 85 -0.33 12.95 -8.97
CA ASP A 85 -0.50 14.04 -8.01
C ASP A 85 -1.20 15.28 -8.59
N GLY A 86 -1.61 15.24 -9.86
CA GLY A 86 -2.27 16.35 -10.54
C GLY A 86 -1.33 17.46 -11.04
N MET A 87 -0.02 17.37 -10.75
CA MET A 87 0.95 18.41 -11.12
C MET A 87 1.56 18.22 -12.52
N GLY A 88 0.99 17.36 -13.35
CA GLY A 88 1.45 17.08 -14.72
C GLY A 88 0.85 15.79 -15.27
N ALA A 89 1.38 15.38 -16.45
CA ALA A 89 0.85 14.21 -17.14
C ALA A 89 1.04 12.92 -16.35
N ALA A 90 -0.04 12.15 -16.15
CA ALA A 90 -0.04 10.89 -15.42
C ALA A 90 0.97 9.87 -15.97
N ARG A 91 1.28 9.94 -17.27
CA ARG A 91 2.27 9.08 -17.94
C ARG A 91 3.65 9.11 -17.26
N PHE A 92 4.04 10.27 -16.70
CA PHE A 92 5.35 10.48 -16.08
C PHE A 92 5.29 10.57 -14.55
N ARG A 93 4.13 10.93 -13.99
CA ARG A 93 3.98 11.22 -12.57
C ARG A 93 3.33 10.08 -11.77
N SER A 94 2.69 9.14 -12.43
CA SER A 94 2.23 7.91 -11.80
C SER A 94 3.32 6.85 -11.92
N VAL A 95 3.70 6.25 -10.80
CA VAL A 95 4.89 5.38 -10.74
C VAL A 95 4.68 4.16 -9.85
N VAL A 96 5.29 3.06 -10.25
CA VAL A 96 5.52 1.91 -9.36
C VAL A 96 6.73 2.22 -8.48
N THR A 97 6.58 2.02 -7.19
CA THR A 97 7.60 2.38 -6.20
C THR A 97 8.13 1.21 -5.39
N SER A 98 7.29 0.21 -5.14
CA SER A 98 7.60 -0.82 -4.16
C SER A 98 6.89 -2.13 -4.48
N ILE A 99 7.38 -3.20 -3.88
CA ILE A 99 6.74 -4.52 -3.88
C ILE A 99 6.49 -4.93 -2.45
N CYS A 100 5.26 -5.34 -2.17
CA CYS A 100 4.80 -5.83 -0.88
C CYS A 100 4.19 -7.23 -1.02
N GLN A 101 4.06 -7.94 0.08
CA GLN A 101 3.34 -9.20 0.14
C GLN A 101 2.21 -9.12 1.16
N VAL A 102 1.02 -9.58 0.80
CA VAL A 102 -0.16 -9.55 1.67
C VAL A 102 0.04 -10.49 2.86
N GLU A 103 -0.10 -9.97 4.07
CA GLU A 103 -0.12 -10.75 5.31
C GLU A 103 -1.55 -11.18 5.67
N GLU A 104 -2.46 -10.23 5.68
CA GLU A 104 -3.84 -10.42 6.09
C GLU A 104 -4.75 -9.40 5.39
N VAL A 105 -5.98 -9.81 5.13
CA VAL A 105 -7.03 -8.93 4.63
C VAL A 105 -8.25 -9.11 5.51
N LYS A 106 -8.80 -8.01 5.98
CA LYS A 106 -10.04 -7.96 6.76
C LYS A 106 -11.03 -7.00 6.11
N THR A 107 -12.26 -7.42 6.02
CA THR A 107 -13.39 -6.57 5.63
C THR A 107 -14.04 -5.97 6.88
N LYS A 108 -14.95 -5.02 6.71
CA LYS A 108 -15.71 -4.46 7.83
C LYS A 108 -16.39 -5.54 8.69
N ASN A 109 -16.90 -6.60 8.05
CA ASN A 109 -17.63 -7.67 8.71
C ASN A 109 -16.75 -8.60 9.56
N ASP A 110 -15.43 -8.54 9.39
CA ASP A 110 -14.47 -9.30 10.18
C ASP A 110 -14.14 -8.63 11.52
N PHE A 111 -14.70 -7.45 11.78
CA PHE A 111 -14.57 -6.73 13.05
C PHE A 111 -15.87 -6.78 13.83
N ILE A 112 -15.76 -7.16 15.11
CA ILE A 112 -16.91 -7.28 16.01
C ILE A 112 -17.50 -5.91 16.34
N SER A 113 -16.64 -4.88 16.41
CA SER A 113 -17.02 -3.53 16.78
C SER A 113 -16.06 -2.49 16.20
N LEU A 114 -16.45 -1.20 16.33
CA LEU A 114 -15.55 -0.08 16.02
C LEU A 114 -14.27 -0.15 16.87
N ASP A 115 -14.36 -0.50 18.13
CA ASP A 115 -13.21 -0.56 19.03
C ASP A 115 -12.25 -1.69 18.63
N ASP A 116 -12.77 -2.84 18.22
CA ASP A 116 -11.98 -3.95 17.69
C ASP A 116 -11.21 -3.52 16.43
N TYR A 117 -11.88 -2.86 15.48
CA TYR A 117 -11.24 -2.29 14.30
C TYR A 117 -10.16 -1.25 14.66
N LEU A 118 -10.46 -0.32 15.58
CA LEU A 118 -9.49 0.70 15.99
C LEU A 118 -8.27 0.09 16.68
N ASN A 119 -8.46 -0.91 17.54
CA ASN A 119 -7.37 -1.61 18.21
C ASN A 119 -6.48 -2.35 17.21
N TYR A 120 -7.09 -3.03 16.24
CA TYR A 120 -6.35 -3.68 15.18
C TYR A 120 -5.53 -2.67 14.35
N CYS A 121 -6.15 -1.57 13.94
CA CYS A 121 -5.48 -0.54 13.15
C CYS A 121 -4.38 0.19 13.94
N ASN A 122 -4.61 0.53 15.20
CA ASN A 122 -3.63 1.26 16.01
C ASN A 122 -2.28 0.55 16.14
N SER A 123 -2.26 -0.77 16.04
CA SER A 123 -1.02 -1.55 16.16
C SER A 123 -0.08 -1.41 14.95
N TYR A 124 -0.60 -0.96 13.79
CA TYR A 124 0.15 -0.96 12.52
C TYR A 124 -0.10 0.25 11.64
N SER A 125 -1.03 1.14 12.03
CA SER A 125 -1.48 2.24 11.18
C SER A 125 -0.79 3.54 11.50
N ILE A 126 -0.47 4.28 10.44
CA ILE A 126 -0.03 5.68 10.48
C ILE A 126 -1.21 6.67 10.47
N PHE A 127 -2.43 6.17 10.32
CA PHE A 127 -3.62 7.01 10.18
C PHE A 127 -4.14 7.51 11.52
N GLN A 128 -4.68 8.73 11.53
CA GLN A 128 -5.28 9.31 12.72
C GLN A 128 -6.56 8.58 13.13
N LYS A 129 -6.81 8.47 14.44
CA LYS A 129 -7.99 7.78 14.97
C LYS A 129 -9.31 8.31 14.42
N ASP A 130 -9.39 9.62 14.17
CA ASP A 130 -10.61 10.24 13.66
C ASP A 130 -10.89 9.87 12.20
N ASP A 131 -9.83 9.75 11.39
CA ASP A 131 -9.94 9.23 10.02
C ASP A 131 -10.39 7.76 10.03
N LEU A 132 -9.79 6.94 10.89
CA LEU A 132 -10.17 5.54 11.05
C LEU A 132 -11.65 5.39 11.45
N ARG A 133 -12.13 6.18 12.43
CA ARG A 133 -13.55 6.21 12.83
C ARG A 133 -14.48 6.58 11.69
N LYS A 134 -14.11 7.60 10.91
CA LYS A 134 -14.87 8.03 9.74
C LYS A 134 -14.93 6.93 8.68
N TRP A 135 -13.82 6.27 8.40
CA TRP A 135 -13.73 5.22 7.39
C TRP A 135 -14.48 3.94 7.78
N TYR A 136 -14.56 3.62 9.06
CA TYR A 136 -15.36 2.48 9.55
C TYR A 136 -16.85 2.53 9.17
N ARG A 137 -17.37 3.72 8.89
CA ARG A 137 -18.76 3.89 8.44
C ARG A 137 -19.02 3.37 7.02
N ASN A 138 -17.97 3.16 6.25
CA ASN A 138 -18.08 2.69 4.86
C ASN A 138 -18.22 1.16 4.83
N ASP A 139 -19.26 0.65 4.19
CA ASP A 139 -19.53 -0.79 4.11
C ASP A 139 -18.54 -1.53 3.20
N ASN A 140 -17.88 -0.84 2.28
CA ASN A 140 -16.82 -1.38 1.45
C ASN A 140 -15.43 -1.31 2.09
N LEU A 141 -15.35 -1.11 3.40
CA LEU A 141 -14.08 -1.06 4.13
C LEU A 141 -13.33 -2.38 3.99
N VAL A 142 -12.10 -2.29 3.53
CA VAL A 142 -11.14 -3.40 3.49
C VAL A 142 -9.82 -2.92 4.09
N VAL A 143 -9.34 -3.65 5.07
CA VAL A 143 -8.04 -3.43 5.72
C VAL A 143 -7.05 -4.44 5.16
N ILE A 144 -5.98 -3.94 4.57
CA ILE A 144 -4.92 -4.76 3.98
C ILE A 144 -3.66 -4.58 4.83
N LYS A 145 -3.23 -5.63 5.51
CA LYS A 145 -1.93 -5.71 6.16
C LYS A 145 -0.95 -6.39 5.22
N MET A 146 0.23 -5.80 5.03
CA MET A 146 1.24 -6.29 4.10
C MET A 146 2.65 -6.06 4.63
N THR A 147 3.59 -6.92 4.25
CA THR A 147 5.03 -6.68 4.44
C THR A 147 5.56 -5.79 3.32
N TYR A 148 6.42 -4.83 3.68
CA TYR A 148 7.16 -3.99 2.72
C TYR A 148 8.48 -4.65 2.37
N ASN A 149 8.53 -5.38 1.27
CA ASN A 149 9.66 -6.23 0.93
C ASN A 149 10.75 -5.51 0.14
N ILE A 150 10.37 -4.73 -0.88
CA ILE A 150 11.31 -4.13 -1.83
C ILE A 150 10.93 -2.69 -2.14
N ALA A 151 11.85 -1.76 -1.90
CA ALA A 151 11.84 -0.44 -2.51
C ALA A 151 12.52 -0.51 -3.89
N LEU A 152 11.84 -0.12 -4.95
CA LEU A 152 12.46 -0.10 -6.27
C LEU A 152 13.47 1.04 -6.36
N ALA A 153 14.72 0.73 -6.63
CA ALA A 153 15.79 1.72 -6.85
C ALA A 153 15.47 2.62 -8.08
N LYS A 154 14.92 2.03 -9.13
CA LYS A 154 14.39 2.75 -10.31
C LYS A 154 12.87 2.66 -10.32
N ARG A 155 12.20 3.81 -10.26
CA ARG A 155 10.75 3.89 -10.35
C ARG A 155 10.29 3.58 -11.78
N LEU A 156 9.24 2.78 -11.92
CA LEU A 156 8.65 2.47 -13.22
C LEU A 156 7.47 3.42 -13.45
N THR A 157 7.60 4.29 -14.42
CA THR A 157 6.53 5.24 -14.77
C THR A 157 5.35 4.54 -15.44
N ARG A 158 4.19 5.17 -15.44
CA ARG A 158 3.03 4.69 -16.22
C ARG A 158 3.39 4.53 -17.70
N GLY A 159 4.20 5.42 -18.24
CA GLY A 159 4.70 5.29 -19.61
C GLY A 159 5.42 3.97 -19.85
N MET A 160 6.36 3.61 -18.98
CA MET A 160 7.08 2.33 -19.07
C MET A 160 6.15 1.12 -18.93
N LEU A 161 5.16 1.19 -18.03
CA LEU A 161 4.17 0.12 -17.89
C LEU A 161 3.35 -0.09 -19.16
N LEU A 162 2.96 0.99 -19.84
CA LEU A 162 2.21 0.94 -21.08
C LEU A 162 3.06 0.46 -22.27
N ASP A 163 4.27 1.02 -22.42
CA ASP A 163 5.08 0.84 -23.62
C ASP A 163 5.90 -0.43 -23.59
N GLU A 164 6.54 -0.72 -22.45
CA GLU A 164 7.47 -1.84 -22.31
C GLU A 164 6.79 -3.08 -21.73
N ALA A 165 6.06 -2.91 -20.62
CA ALA A 165 5.38 -4.03 -19.96
C ALA A 165 3.99 -4.33 -20.54
N LYS A 166 3.44 -3.46 -21.39
CA LYS A 166 2.11 -3.55 -22.00
C LYS A 166 0.97 -3.74 -20.97
N ILE A 167 1.19 -3.20 -19.78
CA ILE A 167 0.23 -3.18 -18.68
C ILE A 167 -0.44 -1.81 -18.66
N SER A 168 -1.76 -1.78 -18.83
CA SER A 168 -2.55 -0.57 -18.62
C SER A 168 -3.09 -0.55 -17.19
N PRO A 169 -2.50 0.25 -16.28
CA PRO A 169 -3.07 0.40 -14.94
C PRO A 169 -4.40 1.12 -15.07
N THR A 170 -5.48 0.39 -14.91
CA THR A 170 -6.82 0.95 -14.85
C THR A 170 -7.00 1.53 -13.45
N ILE A 171 -7.18 2.85 -13.37
CA ILE A 171 -7.57 3.52 -12.12
C ILE A 171 -9.07 3.26 -11.95
N TYR A 172 -9.43 2.52 -10.93
CA TYR A 172 -10.81 2.35 -10.49
C TYR A 172 -11.10 3.24 -9.32
#